data_6f44bb10c3397e8a820c68bd49ba80dc
#
_entry.id   6f44bb10c3397e8a820c68bd49ba80dc
#
_cell.length_a   1.000
_cell.length_b   1.000
_cell.length_c   1.000
_cell.angle_alpha   90.00
_cell.angle_beta   90.00
_cell.angle_gamma   90.00
#
_symmetry.space_group_name_H-M   'P 1'
#
loop_
_entity.id
_entity.type
_entity.pdbx_description
1 polymer ?
#
loop_
_entity_poly.entity_id
_entity_poly.type
_entity_poly.pdbx_seq_one_letter_code
_entity_poly.pdbx_strand_id
1 'polypeptide(L)'
;MNENLDPTNFNYNPEELDLEKKLRPLSFEDFSGQDQVLDNLKVFVEAANQRNEALDHTLFHGPPGLGKTTLANILANELGVGIKITSGPVLDKPGDLAGLLTNLEDRDVLFIDEIHRLSPIVEEYLYSAMEDFKIDIMIESGPNARTVQINLNPFTLVGATTRSGLLTAPMRARFGIQSRLQYYTTELLTTIVQRSSSILKMPITMEAAIEIAGRSRGTPRIANALLRRVRDFAQIKGNGKIDIEIARYALKALHVDAHGLDEMDNKILTTIIDKFKGGPVGLSTLATAVSESSETIEEVYEPFLIQEGFIMRTPRGREVTEKAYKHLGKIKTNIQGGLF
;
A
#
# COMPACT_ATOMS: atom_id res chain seq x y z
N MET A 1 -12.63 -8.55 -10.61
CA MET A 1 -11.79 -8.27 -9.42
C MET A 1 -12.71 -8.03 -8.23
N ASN A 2 -12.40 -8.58 -7.08
CA ASN A 2 -13.14 -8.27 -5.85
C ASN A 2 -12.61 -6.95 -5.28
N GLU A 3 -13.37 -5.87 -5.45
CA GLU A 3 -12.97 -4.52 -5.02
C GLU A 3 -12.65 -4.43 -3.52
N ASN A 4 -13.23 -5.32 -2.70
CA ASN A 4 -12.98 -5.35 -1.25
C ASN A 4 -11.62 -5.92 -0.87
N LEU A 5 -10.97 -6.65 -1.77
CA LEU A 5 -9.66 -7.25 -1.58
C LEU A 5 -8.55 -6.57 -2.40
N ASP A 6 -8.88 -5.53 -3.15
CA ASP A 6 -7.90 -4.73 -3.88
C ASP A 6 -7.29 -3.66 -2.96
N PRO A 7 -6.03 -3.80 -2.55
CA PRO A 7 -5.37 -2.82 -1.71
C PRO A 7 -5.02 -1.51 -2.45
N THR A 8 -5.22 -1.46 -3.77
CA THR A 8 -4.96 -0.28 -4.60
C THR A 8 -6.24 0.44 -5.01
N ASN A 9 -7.42 -0.12 -4.70
CA ASN A 9 -8.71 0.44 -5.12
C ASN A 9 -8.95 1.82 -4.48
N PHE A 10 -9.07 2.84 -5.33
CA PHE A 10 -9.36 4.23 -4.97
C PHE A 10 -10.79 4.67 -5.35
N ASN A 11 -11.62 3.77 -5.88
CA ASN A 11 -12.98 4.06 -6.33
C ASN A 11 -13.99 4.14 -5.16
N TYR A 12 -13.64 4.92 -4.13
CA TYR A 12 -14.57 5.21 -3.06
C TYR A 12 -15.47 6.40 -3.45
N ASN A 13 -16.74 6.30 -3.07
CA ASN A 13 -17.59 7.48 -3.09
C ASN A 13 -17.14 8.48 -1.98
N PRO A 14 -17.55 9.76 -2.03
CA PRO A 14 -17.13 10.77 -1.05
C PRO A 14 -17.38 10.36 0.41
N GLU A 15 -18.48 9.67 0.70
CA GLU A 15 -18.83 9.22 2.06
C GLU A 15 -17.89 8.10 2.54
N GLU A 16 -17.52 7.19 1.65
CA GLU A 16 -16.56 6.12 1.97
C GLU A 16 -15.15 6.66 2.19
N LEU A 17 -14.75 7.70 1.44
CA LEU A 17 -13.48 8.40 1.65
C LEU A 17 -13.44 9.10 3.02
N ASP A 18 -14.52 9.76 3.40
CA ASP A 18 -14.61 10.43 4.71
C ASP A 18 -14.61 9.42 5.85
N LEU A 19 -15.24 8.28 5.66
CA LEU A 19 -15.24 7.19 6.62
C LEU A 19 -13.83 6.58 6.76
N GLU A 20 -13.15 6.36 5.65
CA GLU A 20 -11.77 5.87 5.67
C GLU A 20 -10.83 6.84 6.39
N LYS A 21 -10.98 8.15 6.16
CA LYS A 21 -10.21 9.18 6.89
C LYS A 21 -10.43 9.09 8.39
N LYS A 22 -11.69 8.89 8.84
CA LYS A 22 -12.03 8.75 10.27
C LYS A 22 -11.42 7.50 10.91
N LEU A 23 -11.21 6.43 10.15
CA LEU A 23 -10.59 5.20 10.64
C LEU A 23 -9.07 5.30 10.75
N ARG A 24 -8.43 6.28 10.08
CA ARG A 24 -6.97 6.44 10.12
C ARG A 24 -6.52 6.94 11.50
N PRO A 25 -5.47 6.35 12.07
CA PRO A 25 -4.83 6.90 13.25
C PRO A 25 -4.19 8.25 12.93
N LEU A 26 -4.17 9.14 13.93
CA LEU A 26 -3.65 10.50 13.82
C LEU A 26 -2.35 10.72 14.60
N SER A 27 -1.98 9.78 15.47
CA SER A 27 -0.77 9.82 16.31
C SER A 27 -0.01 8.50 16.25
N PHE A 28 1.24 8.49 16.69
CA PHE A 28 2.01 7.26 16.86
C PHE A 28 1.40 6.29 17.87
N GLU A 29 0.70 6.81 18.88
CA GLU A 29 0.05 6.00 19.92
C GLU A 29 -1.14 5.21 19.38
N ASP A 30 -1.86 5.80 18.43
CA ASP A 30 -3.04 5.20 17.79
C ASP A 30 -2.66 4.20 16.68
N PHE A 31 -1.41 4.23 16.22
CA PHE A 31 -0.96 3.39 15.12
C PHE A 31 -0.51 2.02 15.64
N SER A 32 -1.17 0.96 15.21
CA SER A 32 -0.85 -0.41 15.62
C SER A 32 0.10 -1.07 14.64
N GLY A 33 1.11 -1.77 15.17
CA GLY A 33 2.11 -2.51 14.40
C GLY A 33 3.23 -1.64 13.84
N GLN A 34 4.17 -2.25 13.11
CA GLN A 34 5.39 -1.61 12.61
C GLN A 34 6.29 -1.07 13.75
N ASP A 35 6.30 -1.72 14.90
CA ASP A 35 6.85 -1.20 16.16
C ASP A 35 8.28 -0.66 16.00
N GLN A 36 9.18 -1.42 15.35
CA GLN A 36 10.56 -0.97 15.12
C GLN A 36 10.63 0.31 14.27
N VAL A 37 9.74 0.47 13.30
CA VAL A 37 9.67 1.68 12.45
C VAL A 37 9.18 2.84 13.29
N LEU A 38 8.13 2.65 14.09
CA LEU A 38 7.55 3.67 14.95
C LEU A 38 8.54 4.15 16.01
N ASP A 39 9.23 3.24 16.67
CA ASP A 39 10.21 3.58 17.72
C ASP A 39 11.32 4.47 17.17
N ASN A 40 11.84 4.17 15.98
CA ASN A 40 12.82 5.02 15.32
C ASN A 40 12.25 6.38 14.92
N LEU A 41 11.04 6.40 14.31
CA LEU A 41 10.40 7.65 13.89
C LEU A 41 10.11 8.58 15.06
N LYS A 42 9.67 8.06 16.22
CA LYS A 42 9.46 8.84 17.45
C LYS A 42 10.74 9.56 17.86
N VAL A 43 11.87 8.86 17.88
CA VAL A 43 13.17 9.46 18.24
C VAL A 43 13.58 10.55 17.23
N PHE A 44 13.41 10.30 15.93
CA PHE A 44 13.79 11.25 14.90
C PHE A 44 12.92 12.51 14.93
N VAL A 45 11.60 12.36 15.12
CA VAL A 45 10.65 13.45 15.22
C VAL A 45 10.94 14.30 16.47
N GLU A 46 11.15 13.65 17.63
CA GLU A 46 11.49 14.34 18.86
C GLU A 46 12.80 15.14 18.71
N ALA A 47 13.83 14.54 18.13
CA ALA A 47 15.11 15.21 17.88
C ALA A 47 14.97 16.42 16.92
N ALA A 48 14.20 16.29 15.83
CA ALA A 48 13.93 17.37 14.89
C ALA A 48 13.18 18.53 15.60
N ASN A 49 12.17 18.21 16.41
CA ASN A 49 11.43 19.20 17.18
C ASN A 49 12.29 19.94 18.22
N GLN A 50 13.19 19.21 18.93
CA GLN A 50 14.11 19.83 19.89
C GLN A 50 15.08 20.82 19.21
N ARG A 51 15.54 20.52 18.00
CA ARG A 51 16.43 21.40 17.22
C ARG A 51 15.68 22.49 16.43
N ASN A 52 14.34 22.37 16.35
CA ASN A 52 13.50 23.22 15.51
C ASN A 52 13.89 23.18 14.03
N GLU A 53 14.21 21.99 13.52
CA GLU A 53 14.63 21.74 12.15
C GLU A 53 13.61 20.88 11.40
N ALA A 54 13.64 20.90 10.06
CA ALA A 54 12.91 19.95 9.26
C ALA A 54 13.44 18.54 9.53
N LEU A 55 12.55 17.54 9.53
CA LEU A 55 12.95 16.14 9.62
C LEU A 55 13.71 15.73 8.35
N ASP A 56 14.67 14.84 8.47
CA ASP A 56 15.33 14.23 7.31
C ASP A 56 14.30 13.65 6.33
N HIS A 57 14.58 13.78 5.03
CA HIS A 57 13.73 13.20 4.00
C HIS A 57 13.52 11.70 4.24
N THR A 58 12.27 11.27 4.21
CA THR A 58 11.84 9.94 4.66
C THR A 58 11.21 9.14 3.51
N LEU A 59 11.63 7.90 3.32
CA LEU A 59 11.07 6.97 2.34
C LEU A 59 10.36 5.82 3.01
N PHE A 60 9.05 5.69 2.78
CA PHE A 60 8.27 4.51 3.14
C PHE A 60 8.12 3.59 1.95
N HIS A 61 8.54 2.33 2.08
CA HIS A 61 8.38 1.37 1.00
C HIS A 61 7.78 0.05 1.50
N GLY A 62 7.08 -0.64 0.63
CA GLY A 62 6.42 -1.91 0.93
C GLY A 62 5.08 -2.05 0.22
N PRO A 63 4.42 -3.21 0.34
CA PRO A 63 3.14 -3.51 -0.30
C PRO A 63 2.08 -2.42 -0.10
N PRO A 64 1.07 -2.33 -0.98
CA PRO A 64 -0.01 -1.37 -0.81
C PRO A 64 -0.87 -1.70 0.41
N GLY A 65 -1.56 -0.68 0.96
CA GLY A 65 -2.51 -0.87 2.07
C GLY A 65 -1.91 -1.01 3.47
N LEU A 66 -0.59 -0.84 3.64
CA LEU A 66 0.12 -1.00 4.94
C LEU A 66 0.20 0.28 5.79
N GLY A 67 -0.32 1.42 5.31
CA GLY A 67 -0.36 2.65 6.10
C GLY A 67 0.72 3.69 5.77
N LYS A 68 1.41 3.63 4.60
CA LYS A 68 2.42 4.62 4.19
C LYS A 68 1.91 6.06 4.26
N THR A 69 0.77 6.33 3.63
CA THR A 69 0.12 7.66 3.66
C THR A 69 -0.33 8.05 5.07
N THR A 70 -0.76 7.08 5.88
CA THR A 70 -1.14 7.32 7.27
C THR A 70 0.06 7.75 8.10
N LEU A 71 1.20 7.08 7.96
CA LEU A 71 2.44 7.46 8.66
C LEU A 71 2.94 8.85 8.23
N ALA A 72 2.79 9.22 6.95
CA ALA A 72 3.14 10.59 6.51
C ALA A 72 2.27 11.66 7.20
N ASN A 73 0.97 11.41 7.36
CA ASN A 73 0.09 12.32 8.11
C ASN A 73 0.45 12.37 9.60
N ILE A 74 0.75 11.23 10.21
CA ILE A 74 1.20 11.17 11.61
C ILE A 74 2.49 11.96 11.78
N LEU A 75 3.48 11.80 10.89
CA LEU A 75 4.72 12.57 10.95
C LEU A 75 4.46 14.08 10.95
N ALA A 76 3.60 14.59 10.07
CA ALA A 76 3.27 16.00 10.02
C ALA A 76 2.57 16.47 11.33
N ASN A 77 1.63 15.67 11.85
CA ASN A 77 0.95 15.96 13.11
C ASN A 77 1.92 15.99 14.29
N GLU A 78 2.82 15.04 14.41
CA GLU A 78 3.79 14.94 15.51
C GLU A 78 4.90 16.01 15.41
N LEU A 79 5.22 16.45 14.19
CA LEU A 79 6.11 17.59 13.95
C LEU A 79 5.40 18.94 14.21
N GLY A 80 4.07 18.95 14.26
CA GLY A 80 3.26 20.16 14.43
C GLY A 80 3.27 21.09 13.21
N VAL A 81 3.38 20.54 11.99
CA VAL A 81 3.52 21.28 10.71
C VAL A 81 2.45 20.88 9.71
N GLY A 82 2.34 21.65 8.61
CA GLY A 82 1.44 21.37 7.51
C GLY A 82 1.90 20.18 6.66
N ILE A 83 0.95 19.56 5.92
CA ILE A 83 1.25 18.52 4.94
C ILE A 83 0.60 18.85 3.60
N LYS A 84 1.38 18.77 2.52
CA LYS A 84 0.89 18.77 1.14
C LYS A 84 0.99 17.35 0.60
N ILE A 85 -0.09 16.86 0.01
CA ILE A 85 -0.18 15.48 -0.48
C ILE A 85 -0.33 15.51 -2.00
N THR A 86 0.51 14.75 -2.68
CA THR A 86 0.45 14.53 -4.13
C THR A 86 0.88 13.09 -4.46
N SER A 87 0.97 12.77 -5.74
CA SER A 87 1.46 11.47 -6.22
C SER A 87 2.36 11.64 -7.44
N GLY A 88 3.26 10.67 -7.66
CA GLY A 88 4.16 10.68 -8.81
C GLY A 88 3.45 10.91 -10.15
N PRO A 89 2.38 10.18 -10.48
CA PRO A 89 1.64 10.36 -11.72
C PRO A 89 1.00 11.74 -11.94
N VAL A 90 0.75 12.49 -10.87
CA VAL A 90 0.16 13.84 -10.95
C VAL A 90 1.20 14.91 -11.25
N LEU A 91 2.45 14.67 -10.89
CA LEU A 91 3.58 15.56 -11.12
C LEU A 91 4.18 15.30 -12.51
N ASP A 92 3.54 15.83 -13.52
CA ASP A 92 3.93 15.57 -14.92
C ASP A 92 5.03 16.52 -15.41
N LYS A 93 5.04 17.77 -14.90
CA LYS A 93 5.96 18.83 -15.32
C LYS A 93 6.71 19.46 -14.13
N PRO A 94 7.94 19.98 -14.36
CA PRO A 94 8.69 20.71 -13.33
C PRO A 94 7.91 21.87 -12.69
N GLY A 95 7.05 22.55 -13.47
CA GLY A 95 6.21 23.63 -12.96
C GLY A 95 5.19 23.17 -11.90
N ASP A 96 4.67 21.96 -12.01
CA ASP A 96 3.73 21.40 -11.02
C ASP A 96 4.45 21.18 -9.68
N LEU A 97 5.66 20.63 -9.73
CA LEU A 97 6.52 20.45 -8.55
C LEU A 97 6.90 21.80 -7.94
N ALA A 98 7.34 22.76 -8.77
CA ALA A 98 7.71 24.09 -8.32
C ALA A 98 6.55 24.80 -7.62
N GLY A 99 5.35 24.72 -8.18
CA GLY A 99 4.15 25.29 -7.56
C GLY A 99 3.84 24.69 -6.19
N LEU A 100 4.08 23.40 -5.98
CA LEU A 100 3.93 22.77 -4.67
C LEU A 100 5.00 23.21 -3.69
N LEU A 101 6.28 23.18 -4.10
CA LEU A 101 7.43 23.46 -3.24
C LEU A 101 7.46 24.93 -2.78
N THR A 102 7.11 25.89 -3.65
CA THR A 102 7.08 27.33 -3.31
C THR A 102 5.95 27.69 -2.36
N ASN A 103 4.94 26.84 -2.21
CA ASN A 103 3.81 27.01 -1.30
C ASN A 103 3.96 26.23 0.03
N LEU A 104 5.14 25.64 0.30
CA LEU A 104 5.45 25.03 1.58
C LEU A 104 5.89 26.11 2.57
N GLU A 105 5.37 26.03 3.79
CA GLU A 105 5.88 26.79 4.92
C GLU A 105 7.13 26.11 5.51
N ASP A 106 7.79 26.81 6.44
CA ASP A 106 8.98 26.27 7.08
C ASP A 106 8.68 24.95 7.80
N ARG A 107 9.51 23.94 7.54
CA ARG A 107 9.40 22.58 8.09
C ARG A 107 8.20 21.74 7.61
N ASP A 108 7.36 22.26 6.71
CA ASP A 108 6.22 21.53 6.18
C ASP A 108 6.63 20.16 5.57
N VAL A 109 5.67 19.24 5.54
CA VAL A 109 5.82 17.93 4.91
C VAL A 109 5.24 17.95 3.50
N LEU A 110 6.05 17.58 2.52
CA LEU A 110 5.58 17.21 1.17
C LEU A 110 5.51 15.68 1.08
N PHE A 111 4.32 15.14 0.91
CA PHE A 111 4.12 13.70 0.69
C PHE A 111 3.88 13.41 -0.78
N ILE A 112 4.71 12.53 -1.37
CA ILE A 112 4.55 12.04 -2.74
C ILE A 112 4.30 10.53 -2.72
N ASP A 113 3.06 10.14 -3.03
CA ASP A 113 2.72 8.71 -3.18
C ASP A 113 3.19 8.19 -4.54
N GLU A 114 3.53 6.90 -4.61
CA GLU A 114 4.10 6.25 -5.79
C GLU A 114 5.23 7.07 -6.44
N ILE A 115 6.17 7.52 -5.61
CA ILE A 115 7.27 8.42 -6.02
C ILE A 115 8.14 7.82 -7.14
N HIS A 116 8.18 6.50 -7.29
CA HIS A 116 8.89 5.81 -8.38
C HIS A 116 8.27 6.06 -9.77
N ARG A 117 7.09 6.68 -9.84
CA ARG A 117 6.41 7.04 -11.09
C ARG A 117 6.67 8.49 -11.52
N LEU A 118 7.53 9.21 -10.83
CA LEU A 118 7.98 10.53 -11.28
C LEU A 118 8.69 10.42 -12.63
N SER A 119 8.48 11.42 -13.50
CA SER A 119 9.27 11.52 -14.72
C SER A 119 10.72 11.84 -14.38
N PRO A 120 11.72 11.39 -15.17
CA PRO A 120 13.14 11.69 -14.92
C PRO A 120 13.43 13.20 -14.80
N ILE A 121 12.70 14.01 -15.57
CA ILE A 121 12.87 15.47 -15.54
C ILE A 121 12.41 16.03 -14.18
N VAL A 122 11.26 15.63 -13.69
CA VAL A 122 10.74 16.08 -12.39
C VAL A 122 11.63 15.57 -11.25
N GLU A 123 12.17 14.35 -11.39
CA GLU A 123 13.09 13.76 -10.42
C GLU A 123 14.37 14.60 -10.29
N GLU A 124 14.95 15.11 -11.39
CA GLU A 124 16.13 15.97 -11.36
C GLU A 124 15.88 17.30 -10.63
N TYR A 125 14.73 17.93 -10.84
CA TYR A 125 14.35 19.14 -10.09
C TYR A 125 14.18 18.86 -8.59
N LEU A 126 13.65 17.69 -8.25
CA LEU A 126 13.47 17.29 -6.86
C LEU A 126 14.81 17.08 -6.15
N TYR A 127 15.88 16.65 -6.85
CA TYR A 127 17.22 16.50 -6.25
C TYR A 127 17.74 17.80 -5.67
N SER A 128 17.71 18.90 -6.44
CA SER A 128 18.19 20.21 -5.98
C SER A 128 17.34 20.76 -4.85
N ALA A 129 16.01 20.50 -4.90
CA ALA A 129 15.11 20.89 -3.85
C ALA A 129 15.38 20.16 -2.52
N MET A 130 15.76 18.88 -2.58
CA MET A 130 16.09 18.07 -1.40
C MET A 130 17.46 18.40 -0.79
N GLU A 131 18.46 18.70 -1.62
CA GLU A 131 19.83 18.92 -1.14
C GLU A 131 20.04 20.37 -0.68
N ASP A 132 19.63 21.33 -1.52
CA ASP A 132 19.99 22.74 -1.36
C ASP A 132 18.81 23.65 -0.99
N PHE A 133 17.58 23.09 -0.89
CA PHE A 133 16.35 23.87 -0.73
C PHE A 133 16.22 24.96 -1.80
N LYS A 134 16.52 24.61 -3.05
CA LYS A 134 16.47 25.50 -4.20
C LYS A 134 15.87 24.78 -5.39
N ILE A 135 15.21 25.53 -6.24
CA ILE A 135 14.71 25.04 -7.51
C ILE A 135 15.03 26.03 -8.62
N ASP A 136 15.57 25.53 -9.73
CA ASP A 136 15.91 26.32 -10.91
C ASP A 136 14.78 26.18 -11.94
N ILE A 137 14.08 27.27 -12.25
CA ILE A 137 12.96 27.27 -13.21
C ILE A 137 13.40 27.97 -14.49
N MET A 138 13.23 27.30 -15.63
CA MET A 138 13.37 27.91 -16.94
C MET A 138 12.11 28.71 -17.30
N ILE A 139 12.25 30.03 -17.49
CA ILE A 139 11.13 30.92 -17.81
C ILE A 139 10.81 30.91 -19.30
N GLU A 140 11.82 30.74 -20.16
CA GLU A 140 11.68 30.74 -21.62
C GLU A 140 12.45 29.57 -22.22
N SER A 141 11.99 29.08 -23.38
CA SER A 141 12.67 28.06 -24.17
C SER A 141 13.33 28.72 -25.41
N GLY A 142 14.52 28.23 -25.80
CA GLY A 142 15.24 28.71 -26.98
C GLY A 142 16.46 29.57 -26.65
N PRO A 143 16.99 30.36 -27.63
CA PRO A 143 18.23 31.10 -27.46
C PRO A 143 18.24 32.15 -26.35
N ASN A 144 17.05 32.56 -25.87
CA ASN A 144 16.87 33.53 -24.80
C ASN A 144 16.46 32.87 -23.46
N ALA A 145 16.61 31.56 -23.34
CA ALA A 145 16.28 30.83 -22.12
C ALA A 145 16.95 31.46 -20.89
N ARG A 146 16.16 31.80 -19.88
CA ARG A 146 16.62 32.31 -18.59
C ARG A 146 16.21 31.35 -17.50
N THR A 147 17.17 31.02 -16.66
CA THR A 147 16.91 30.25 -15.45
C THR A 147 16.77 31.20 -14.27
N VAL A 148 15.72 31.04 -13.49
CA VAL A 148 15.53 31.74 -12.21
C VAL A 148 15.61 30.71 -11.09
N GLN A 149 16.56 30.94 -10.19
CA GLN A 149 16.70 30.13 -8.98
C GLN A 149 15.77 30.69 -7.91
N ILE A 150 14.92 29.82 -7.35
CA ILE A 150 14.02 30.13 -6.25
C ILE A 150 14.51 29.41 -5.00
N ASN A 151 14.70 30.14 -3.91
CA ASN A 151 14.95 29.55 -2.61
C ASN A 151 13.64 29.02 -2.02
N LEU A 152 13.72 27.83 -1.45
CA LEU A 152 12.60 27.17 -0.77
C LEU A 152 12.77 27.23 0.74
N ASN A 153 11.70 27.21 1.47
CA ASN A 153 11.75 26.95 2.92
C ASN A 153 12.27 25.51 3.14
N PRO A 154 13.04 25.27 4.20
CA PRO A 154 13.36 23.90 4.63
C PRO A 154 12.09 23.10 4.80
N PHE A 155 12.03 21.89 4.21
CA PHE A 155 10.88 21.03 4.23
C PHE A 155 11.29 19.57 4.37
N THR A 156 10.37 18.72 4.76
CA THR A 156 10.56 17.27 4.78
C THR A 156 9.85 16.63 3.60
N LEU A 157 10.61 15.98 2.71
CA LEU A 157 10.00 15.10 1.72
C LEU A 157 9.72 13.74 2.33
N VAL A 158 8.48 13.29 2.25
CA VAL A 158 8.08 11.92 2.57
C VAL A 158 7.67 11.23 1.28
N GLY A 159 8.50 10.33 0.78
CA GLY A 159 8.21 9.51 -0.39
C GLY A 159 7.55 8.19 0.01
N ALA A 160 6.58 7.74 -0.76
CA ALA A 160 6.02 6.40 -0.62
C ALA A 160 6.12 5.62 -1.93
N THR A 161 6.43 4.32 -1.85
CA THR A 161 6.51 3.46 -3.03
C THR A 161 6.16 2.01 -2.71
N THR A 162 5.49 1.36 -3.63
CA THR A 162 5.31 -0.10 -3.62
C THR A 162 6.52 -0.82 -4.24
N ARG A 163 7.30 -0.14 -5.06
CA ARG A 163 8.40 -0.67 -5.88
C ARG A 163 9.71 0.08 -5.64
N SER A 164 10.33 -0.11 -4.48
CA SER A 164 11.60 0.57 -4.14
C SER A 164 12.73 0.27 -5.12
N GLY A 165 12.70 -0.86 -5.82
CA GLY A 165 13.67 -1.21 -6.84
C GLY A 165 13.61 -0.37 -8.13
N LEU A 166 12.50 0.34 -8.37
CA LEU A 166 12.34 1.26 -9.52
C LEU A 166 12.86 2.67 -9.22
N LEU A 167 13.11 3.01 -7.96
CA LEU A 167 13.74 4.28 -7.62
C LEU A 167 15.19 4.29 -8.08
N THR A 168 15.60 5.41 -8.69
CA THR A 168 17.01 5.60 -9.08
C THR A 168 17.92 5.59 -7.85
N ALA A 169 19.16 5.19 -8.02
CA ALA A 169 20.13 5.19 -6.92
C ALA A 169 20.37 6.60 -6.34
N PRO A 170 20.46 7.67 -7.17
CA PRO A 170 20.57 9.05 -6.67
C PRO A 170 19.36 9.47 -5.81
N MET A 171 18.12 9.17 -6.25
CA MET A 171 16.93 9.48 -5.45
C MET A 171 16.96 8.77 -4.11
N ARG A 172 17.27 7.47 -4.11
CA ARG A 172 17.29 6.68 -2.88
C ARG A 172 18.32 7.17 -1.86
N ALA A 173 19.51 7.61 -2.34
CA ALA A 173 20.56 8.10 -1.48
C ALA A 173 20.22 9.41 -0.75
N ARG A 174 19.24 10.18 -1.24
CA ARG A 174 18.77 11.44 -0.65
C ARG A 174 17.79 11.27 0.50
N PHE A 175 17.26 10.07 0.69
CA PHE A 175 16.43 9.76 1.84
C PHE A 175 17.29 9.34 3.03
N GLY A 176 17.43 10.21 4.02
CA GLY A 176 18.14 9.93 5.27
C GLY A 176 17.46 8.86 6.12
N ILE A 177 16.13 8.79 6.04
CA ILE A 177 15.32 7.80 6.75
C ILE A 177 14.63 6.88 5.72
N GLN A 178 14.88 5.57 5.81
CA GLN A 178 14.24 4.58 4.94
C GLN A 178 13.59 3.50 5.79
N SER A 179 12.28 3.31 5.63
CA SER A 179 11.51 2.36 6.42
C SER A 179 10.71 1.42 5.53
N ARG A 180 10.96 0.12 5.70
CA ARG A 180 10.21 -0.92 5.03
C ARG A 180 9.03 -1.35 5.88
N LEU A 181 7.81 -1.16 5.37
CA LEU A 181 6.61 -1.65 6.02
C LEU A 181 6.37 -3.12 5.68
N GLN A 182 5.94 -3.88 6.68
CA GLN A 182 5.68 -5.31 6.58
C GLN A 182 4.18 -5.58 6.69
N TYR A 183 3.76 -6.74 6.20
CA TYR A 183 2.40 -7.21 6.43
C TYR A 183 2.14 -7.41 7.92
N TYR A 184 0.90 -7.17 8.30
CA TYR A 184 0.42 -7.30 9.67
C TYR A 184 0.06 -8.74 10.00
N THR A 185 0.30 -9.16 11.23
CA THR A 185 -0.20 -10.43 11.73
C THR A 185 -1.73 -10.36 11.95
N THR A 186 -2.38 -11.52 12.03
CA THR A 186 -3.81 -11.60 12.31
C THR A 186 -4.18 -10.94 13.64
N GLU A 187 -3.32 -11.06 14.66
CA GLU A 187 -3.51 -10.47 15.97
C GLU A 187 -3.54 -8.93 15.89
N LEU A 188 -2.57 -8.33 15.21
CA LEU A 188 -2.51 -6.89 15.00
C LEU A 188 -3.73 -6.39 14.19
N LEU A 189 -4.10 -7.12 13.14
CA LEU A 189 -5.29 -6.77 12.35
C LEU A 189 -6.58 -6.92 13.16
N THR A 190 -6.65 -7.88 14.07
CA THR A 190 -7.80 -8.03 14.99
C THR A 190 -7.95 -6.79 15.86
N THR A 191 -6.86 -6.26 16.42
CA THR A 191 -6.86 -5.01 17.18
C THR A 191 -7.34 -3.82 16.34
N ILE A 192 -6.88 -3.73 15.07
CA ILE A 192 -7.31 -2.68 14.14
C ILE A 192 -8.80 -2.82 13.82
N VAL A 193 -9.30 -4.03 13.56
CA VAL A 193 -10.72 -4.30 13.30
C VAL A 193 -11.59 -3.90 14.50
N GLN A 194 -11.18 -4.23 15.73
CA GLN A 194 -11.90 -3.85 16.93
C GLN A 194 -11.94 -2.33 17.13
N ARG A 195 -10.79 -1.65 16.96
CA ARG A 195 -10.71 -0.20 17.02
C ARG A 195 -11.63 0.44 15.97
N SER A 196 -11.55 -0.02 14.74
CA SER A 196 -12.37 0.47 13.63
C SER A 196 -13.87 0.22 13.86
N SER A 197 -14.23 -0.93 14.39
CA SER A 197 -15.60 -1.29 14.79
C SER A 197 -16.14 -0.32 15.85
N SER A 198 -15.35 0.03 16.84
CA SER A 198 -15.71 1.00 17.88
C SER A 198 -15.94 2.39 17.31
N ILE A 199 -15.08 2.86 16.38
CA ILE A 199 -15.25 4.15 15.68
C ILE A 199 -16.54 4.13 14.84
N LEU A 200 -16.84 3.01 14.18
CA LEU A 200 -18.08 2.81 13.41
C LEU A 200 -19.31 2.61 14.26
N LYS A 201 -19.18 2.56 15.59
CA LYS A 201 -20.26 2.29 16.55
C LYS A 201 -21.01 0.99 16.25
N MET A 202 -20.29 -0.04 15.77
CA MET A 202 -20.84 -1.34 15.44
C MET A 202 -20.23 -2.40 16.37
N PRO A 203 -20.98 -2.95 17.32
CA PRO A 203 -20.47 -3.99 18.21
C PRO A 203 -20.00 -5.22 17.44
N ILE A 204 -18.81 -5.73 17.78
CA ILE A 204 -18.22 -6.94 17.17
C ILE A 204 -17.75 -7.92 18.24
N THR A 205 -17.93 -9.22 18.01
CA THR A 205 -17.33 -10.24 18.89
C THR A 205 -15.86 -10.47 18.53
N MET A 206 -15.09 -10.97 19.49
CA MET A 206 -13.66 -11.27 19.28
C MET A 206 -13.47 -12.28 18.14
N GLU A 207 -14.29 -13.33 18.11
CA GLU A 207 -14.23 -14.38 17.09
C GLU A 207 -14.51 -13.82 15.69
N ALA A 208 -15.48 -12.90 15.57
CA ALA A 208 -15.77 -12.23 14.30
C ALA A 208 -14.64 -11.29 13.86
N ALA A 209 -14.01 -10.59 14.79
CA ALA A 209 -12.86 -9.74 14.50
C ALA A 209 -11.67 -10.56 14.02
N ILE A 210 -11.37 -11.69 14.64
CA ILE A 210 -10.34 -12.64 14.21
C ILE A 210 -10.64 -13.20 12.82
N GLU A 211 -11.89 -13.57 12.55
CA GLU A 211 -12.32 -14.11 11.25
C GLU A 211 -12.11 -13.08 10.12
N ILE A 212 -12.48 -11.81 10.35
CA ILE A 212 -12.26 -10.73 9.38
C ILE A 212 -10.75 -10.47 9.20
N ALA A 213 -10.03 -10.38 10.30
CA ALA A 213 -8.58 -10.14 10.29
C ALA A 213 -7.81 -11.23 9.54
N GLY A 214 -8.15 -12.50 9.78
CA GLY A 214 -7.52 -13.65 9.12
C GLY A 214 -7.71 -13.69 7.60
N ARG A 215 -8.76 -13.03 7.07
CA ARG A 215 -9.02 -12.94 5.62
C ARG A 215 -8.58 -11.62 5.00
N SER A 216 -7.90 -10.76 5.76
CA SER A 216 -7.54 -9.40 5.36
C SER A 216 -6.18 -9.28 4.65
N ARG A 217 -5.60 -10.40 4.22
CA ARG A 217 -4.34 -10.44 3.46
C ARG A 217 -3.18 -9.67 4.12
N GLY A 218 -3.14 -9.62 5.44
CA GLY A 218 -2.08 -8.90 6.16
C GLY A 218 -2.14 -7.38 6.00
N THR A 219 -3.24 -6.78 5.53
CA THR A 219 -3.32 -5.34 5.28
C THR A 219 -4.47 -4.65 6.01
N PRO A 220 -4.20 -3.55 6.75
CA PRO A 220 -5.24 -2.77 7.42
C PRO A 220 -6.32 -2.23 6.48
N ARG A 221 -5.97 -1.86 5.25
CA ARG A 221 -6.93 -1.36 4.26
C ARG A 221 -8.00 -2.41 3.93
N ILE A 222 -7.58 -3.65 3.64
CA ILE A 222 -8.51 -4.75 3.35
C ILE A 222 -9.32 -5.09 4.60
N ALA A 223 -8.70 -5.12 5.79
CA ALA A 223 -9.40 -5.37 7.04
C ALA A 223 -10.56 -4.38 7.25
N ASN A 224 -10.31 -3.08 7.05
CA ASN A 224 -11.32 -2.05 7.14
C ASN A 224 -12.37 -2.14 6.02
N ALA A 225 -11.98 -2.50 4.81
CA ALA A 225 -12.92 -2.72 3.70
C ALA A 225 -13.88 -3.88 4.00
N LEU A 226 -13.35 -5.02 4.42
CA LEU A 226 -14.16 -6.18 4.82
C LEU A 226 -15.05 -5.87 6.02
N LEU A 227 -14.54 -5.20 7.06
CA LEU A 227 -15.32 -4.79 8.21
C LEU A 227 -16.54 -3.95 7.80
N ARG A 228 -16.36 -2.98 6.90
CA ARG A 228 -17.45 -2.15 6.39
C ARG A 228 -18.52 -2.98 5.69
N ARG A 229 -18.14 -3.91 4.83
CA ARG A 229 -19.10 -4.79 4.15
C ARG A 229 -19.79 -5.73 5.12
N VAL A 230 -19.07 -6.33 6.05
CA VAL A 230 -19.66 -7.19 7.10
C VAL A 230 -20.65 -6.39 7.96
N ARG A 231 -20.36 -5.12 8.27
CA ARG A 231 -21.28 -4.21 8.95
C ARG A 231 -22.59 -4.07 8.18
N ASP A 232 -22.55 -3.87 6.86
CA ASP A 232 -23.77 -3.73 6.05
C ASP A 232 -24.65 -4.98 6.15
N PHE A 233 -24.04 -6.18 6.15
CA PHE A 233 -24.78 -7.42 6.39
C PHE A 233 -25.33 -7.51 7.81
N ALA A 234 -24.57 -7.09 8.82
CA ALA A 234 -25.02 -7.11 10.21
C ALA A 234 -26.23 -6.18 10.44
N GLN A 235 -26.27 -5.04 9.76
CA GLN A 235 -27.39 -4.11 9.83
C GLN A 235 -28.66 -4.63 9.14
N ILE A 236 -28.53 -5.27 8.01
CA ILE A 236 -29.70 -5.67 7.19
C ILE A 236 -30.18 -7.08 7.49
N LYS A 237 -29.26 -8.02 7.76
CA LYS A 237 -29.57 -9.44 7.95
C LYS A 237 -29.32 -9.94 9.37
N GLY A 238 -28.63 -9.15 10.19
CA GLY A 238 -28.35 -9.43 11.58
C GLY A 238 -29.22 -8.57 12.52
N ASN A 239 -28.76 -8.48 13.76
CA ASN A 239 -29.40 -7.71 14.84
C ASN A 239 -28.63 -6.43 15.20
N GLY A 240 -27.82 -5.91 14.28
CA GLY A 240 -26.98 -4.73 14.50
C GLY A 240 -25.68 -5.01 15.26
N LYS A 241 -25.28 -6.28 15.37
CA LYS A 241 -24.03 -6.73 15.97
C LYS A 241 -23.31 -7.67 14.99
N ILE A 242 -22.01 -7.56 14.91
CA ILE A 242 -21.18 -8.47 14.11
C ILE A 242 -20.75 -9.63 15.01
N ASP A 243 -21.42 -10.76 14.88
CA ASP A 243 -21.01 -12.04 15.45
C ASP A 243 -20.32 -12.93 14.40
N ILE A 244 -19.83 -14.09 14.81
CA ILE A 244 -19.10 -15.00 13.93
C ILE A 244 -19.97 -15.53 12.77
N GLU A 245 -21.25 -15.72 13.00
CA GLU A 245 -22.16 -16.28 12.00
C GLU A 245 -22.40 -15.27 10.89
N ILE A 246 -22.72 -14.02 11.24
CA ILE A 246 -22.91 -12.95 10.26
C ILE A 246 -21.60 -12.60 9.53
N ALA A 247 -20.45 -12.64 10.24
CA ALA A 247 -19.15 -12.42 9.62
C ALA A 247 -18.86 -13.48 8.55
N ARG A 248 -19.01 -14.76 8.86
CA ARG A 248 -18.82 -15.87 7.91
C ARG A 248 -19.81 -15.82 6.76
N TYR A 249 -21.07 -15.50 7.04
CA TYR A 249 -22.08 -15.34 6.01
C TYR A 249 -21.72 -14.23 5.03
N ALA A 250 -21.35 -13.07 5.53
CA ALA A 250 -20.97 -11.92 4.72
C ALA A 250 -19.71 -12.20 3.89
N LEU A 251 -18.65 -12.73 4.50
CA LEU A 251 -17.39 -13.06 3.81
C LEU A 251 -17.61 -14.10 2.70
N LYS A 252 -18.47 -15.09 2.93
CA LYS A 252 -18.88 -16.04 1.89
C LYS A 252 -19.64 -15.36 0.75
N ALA A 253 -20.59 -14.47 1.07
CA ALA A 253 -21.34 -13.70 0.08
C ALA A 253 -20.44 -12.74 -0.74
N LEU A 254 -19.33 -12.29 -0.16
CA LEU A 254 -18.30 -11.50 -0.81
C LEU A 254 -17.27 -12.35 -1.59
N HIS A 255 -17.46 -13.66 -1.66
CA HIS A 255 -16.53 -14.60 -2.32
C HIS A 255 -15.10 -14.55 -1.77
N VAL A 256 -14.96 -14.29 -0.46
CA VAL A 256 -13.68 -14.33 0.25
C VAL A 256 -13.59 -15.65 1.02
N ASP A 257 -12.66 -16.49 0.63
CA ASP A 257 -12.50 -17.82 1.26
C ASP A 257 -11.75 -17.77 2.61
N ALA A 258 -11.55 -18.94 3.21
CA ALA A 258 -10.90 -19.06 4.52
C ALA A 258 -9.44 -18.56 4.56
N HIS A 259 -8.78 -18.48 3.42
CA HIS A 259 -7.41 -17.97 3.29
C HIS A 259 -7.34 -16.52 2.79
N GLY A 260 -8.49 -15.86 2.64
CA GLY A 260 -8.56 -14.51 2.08
C GLY A 260 -8.38 -14.46 0.56
N LEU A 261 -8.50 -15.60 -0.13
CA LEU A 261 -8.44 -15.63 -1.60
C LEU A 261 -9.83 -15.30 -2.19
N ASP A 262 -9.80 -14.56 -3.30
CA ASP A 262 -11.00 -14.26 -4.07
C ASP A 262 -11.14 -15.18 -5.32
N GLU A 263 -12.14 -14.89 -6.12
CA GLU A 263 -12.40 -15.62 -7.36
C GLU A 263 -11.21 -15.52 -8.35
N MET A 264 -10.56 -14.35 -8.43
CA MET A 264 -9.43 -14.16 -9.35
C MET A 264 -8.17 -14.87 -8.86
N ASP A 265 -7.88 -14.86 -7.55
CA ASP A 265 -6.79 -15.67 -6.99
C ASP A 265 -6.97 -17.15 -7.34
N ASN A 266 -8.17 -17.67 -7.09
CA ASN A 266 -8.50 -19.05 -7.40
C ASN A 266 -8.44 -19.34 -8.89
N LYS A 267 -8.84 -18.38 -9.75
CA LYS A 267 -8.72 -18.48 -11.21
C LYS A 267 -7.25 -18.51 -11.66
N ILE A 268 -6.39 -17.69 -11.06
CA ILE A 268 -4.94 -17.68 -11.30
C ILE A 268 -4.35 -19.05 -10.95
N LEU A 269 -4.56 -19.53 -9.73
CA LEU A 269 -4.05 -20.82 -9.27
C LEU A 269 -4.56 -21.98 -10.13
N THR A 270 -5.86 -22.00 -10.41
CA THR A 270 -6.49 -23.04 -11.25
C THR A 270 -5.92 -23.01 -12.67
N THR A 271 -5.74 -21.82 -13.24
CA THR A 271 -5.18 -21.68 -14.60
C THR A 271 -3.74 -22.22 -14.68
N ILE A 272 -2.90 -21.90 -13.69
CA ILE A 272 -1.52 -22.43 -13.65
C ILE A 272 -1.54 -23.96 -13.53
N ILE A 273 -2.40 -24.52 -12.70
CA ILE A 273 -2.50 -25.98 -12.52
C ILE A 273 -3.02 -26.65 -13.79
N ASP A 274 -4.18 -26.23 -14.30
CA ASP A 274 -4.90 -26.96 -15.32
C ASP A 274 -4.35 -26.74 -16.74
N LYS A 275 -4.00 -25.47 -17.05
CA LYS A 275 -3.52 -25.12 -18.39
C LYS A 275 -2.01 -25.24 -18.53
N PHE A 276 -1.25 -25.02 -17.45
CA PHE A 276 0.22 -25.01 -17.49
C PHE A 276 0.88 -26.08 -16.60
N LYS A 277 0.12 -27.10 -16.19
CA LYS A 277 0.61 -28.28 -15.44
C LYS A 277 1.38 -27.90 -14.15
N GLY A 278 0.97 -26.83 -13.50
CA GLY A 278 1.60 -26.30 -12.29
C GLY A 278 2.71 -25.28 -12.53
N GLY A 279 3.02 -24.97 -13.76
CA GLY A 279 4.05 -24.01 -14.16
C GLY A 279 5.36 -24.68 -14.61
N PRO A 280 6.41 -23.87 -14.93
CA PRO A 280 6.44 -22.41 -14.89
C PRO A 280 5.68 -21.75 -16.05
N VAL A 281 5.03 -20.63 -15.80
CA VAL A 281 4.32 -19.83 -16.80
C VAL A 281 4.75 -18.35 -16.72
N GLY A 282 5.00 -17.74 -17.88
CA GLY A 282 5.35 -16.32 -17.97
C GLY A 282 4.18 -15.41 -17.57
N LEU A 283 4.48 -14.21 -17.04
CA LEU A 283 3.48 -13.26 -16.56
C LEU A 283 2.46 -12.86 -17.63
N SER A 284 2.93 -12.49 -18.83
CA SER A 284 2.05 -12.07 -19.93
C SER A 284 1.14 -13.21 -20.43
N THR A 285 1.66 -14.43 -20.46
CA THR A 285 0.88 -15.61 -20.82
C THR A 285 -0.20 -15.90 -19.79
N LEU A 286 0.14 -15.80 -18.50
CA LEU A 286 -0.82 -15.98 -17.41
C LEU A 286 -1.89 -14.89 -17.45
N ALA A 287 -1.49 -13.64 -17.60
CA ALA A 287 -2.38 -12.47 -17.70
C ALA A 287 -3.42 -12.66 -18.81
N THR A 288 -2.98 -13.02 -20.02
CA THR A 288 -3.86 -13.34 -21.14
C THR A 288 -4.80 -14.49 -20.81
N ALA A 289 -4.29 -15.55 -20.16
CA ALA A 289 -5.07 -16.75 -19.87
C ALA A 289 -6.18 -16.53 -18.83
N VAL A 290 -6.01 -15.55 -17.91
CA VAL A 290 -7.02 -15.16 -16.91
C VAL A 290 -7.82 -13.93 -17.31
N SER A 291 -7.50 -13.30 -18.46
CA SER A 291 -8.13 -12.08 -18.98
C SER A 291 -7.95 -10.88 -18.03
N GLU A 292 -6.70 -10.67 -17.57
CA GLU A 292 -6.31 -9.56 -16.70
C GLU A 292 -5.03 -8.90 -17.23
N SER A 293 -4.70 -7.68 -16.75
CA SER A 293 -3.45 -7.03 -17.08
C SER A 293 -2.26 -7.66 -16.33
N SER A 294 -1.08 -7.66 -16.97
CA SER A 294 0.14 -8.13 -16.31
C SER A 294 0.47 -7.32 -15.06
N GLU A 295 0.25 -6.01 -15.12
CA GLU A 295 0.48 -5.09 -14.02
C GLU A 295 -0.42 -5.40 -12.81
N THR A 296 -1.73 -5.62 -13.05
CA THR A 296 -2.68 -6.02 -12.00
C THR A 296 -2.28 -7.31 -11.32
N ILE A 297 -1.86 -8.33 -12.10
CA ILE A 297 -1.42 -9.59 -11.50
C ILE A 297 -0.19 -9.36 -10.63
N GLU A 298 0.80 -8.63 -11.13
CA GLU A 298 2.08 -8.41 -10.43
C GLU A 298 1.93 -7.53 -9.19
N GLU A 299 1.02 -6.57 -9.19
CA GLU A 299 0.87 -5.61 -8.08
C GLU A 299 -0.17 -5.99 -7.04
N VAL A 300 -1.26 -6.65 -7.47
CA VAL A 300 -2.41 -6.90 -6.60
C VAL A 300 -2.45 -8.34 -6.11
N TYR A 301 -2.29 -9.32 -7.01
CA TYR A 301 -2.51 -10.74 -6.68
C TYR A 301 -1.22 -11.47 -6.29
N GLU A 302 -0.19 -11.33 -7.11
CA GLU A 302 1.07 -12.07 -6.94
C GLU A 302 1.75 -11.86 -5.58
N PRO A 303 1.83 -10.64 -5.00
CA PRO A 303 2.50 -10.42 -3.74
C PRO A 303 1.88 -11.22 -2.59
N PHE A 304 0.57 -11.27 -2.51
CA PHE A 304 -0.14 -12.02 -1.49
C PHE A 304 -0.01 -13.53 -1.72
N LEU A 305 -0.18 -14.00 -2.96
CA LEU A 305 -0.07 -15.41 -3.29
C LEU A 305 1.34 -15.95 -3.04
N ILE A 306 2.39 -15.14 -3.26
CA ILE A 306 3.79 -15.51 -2.94
C ILE A 306 3.98 -15.55 -1.44
N GLN A 307 3.55 -14.52 -0.72
CA GLN A 307 3.69 -14.43 0.74
C GLN A 307 3.03 -15.61 1.44
N GLU A 308 1.82 -15.95 1.02
CA GLU A 308 1.08 -17.09 1.55
C GLU A 308 1.63 -18.43 1.04
N GLY A 309 2.59 -18.40 0.13
CA GLY A 309 3.22 -19.60 -0.39
C GLY A 309 2.31 -20.43 -1.30
N PHE A 310 1.36 -19.81 -1.99
CA PHE A 310 0.55 -20.49 -3.04
C PHE A 310 1.30 -20.58 -4.36
N ILE A 311 2.07 -19.55 -4.70
CA ILE A 311 2.93 -19.52 -5.88
C ILE A 311 4.37 -19.17 -5.51
N MET A 312 5.29 -19.53 -6.40
CA MET A 312 6.67 -19.10 -6.34
C MET A 312 7.10 -18.49 -7.66
N ARG A 313 8.01 -17.51 -7.59
CA ARG A 313 8.62 -16.87 -8.75
C ARG A 313 9.95 -17.57 -9.08
N THR A 314 10.07 -18.07 -10.28
CA THR A 314 11.28 -18.72 -10.79
C THR A 314 11.84 -17.91 -11.97
N PRO A 315 13.10 -18.12 -12.40
CA PRO A 315 13.64 -17.46 -13.59
C PRO A 315 12.83 -17.74 -14.88
N ARG A 316 12.09 -18.84 -14.93
CA ARG A 316 11.25 -19.23 -16.06
C ARG A 316 9.80 -18.79 -15.96
N GLY A 317 9.36 -18.27 -14.81
CA GLY A 317 7.99 -17.81 -14.60
C GLY A 317 7.42 -18.18 -13.23
N ARG A 318 6.09 -18.23 -13.15
CA ARG A 318 5.33 -18.52 -11.93
C ARG A 318 4.99 -20.00 -11.86
N GLU A 319 5.19 -20.59 -10.70
CA GLU A 319 4.86 -21.99 -10.41
C GLU A 319 3.97 -22.06 -9.16
N VAL A 320 3.00 -22.96 -9.16
CA VAL A 320 2.19 -23.21 -7.95
C VAL A 320 2.90 -24.17 -7.01
N THR A 321 2.68 -23.97 -5.72
CA THR A 321 3.21 -24.81 -4.66
C THR A 321 2.24 -25.96 -4.33
N GLU A 322 2.69 -26.87 -3.47
CA GLU A 322 1.84 -27.94 -2.93
C GLU A 322 0.64 -27.41 -2.14
N LYS A 323 0.81 -26.22 -1.48
CA LYS A 323 -0.27 -25.51 -0.76
C LYS A 323 -1.42 -25.17 -1.70
N ALA A 324 -1.13 -24.71 -2.93
CA ALA A 324 -2.14 -24.39 -3.92
C ALA A 324 -2.93 -25.63 -4.39
N TYR A 325 -2.26 -26.75 -4.60
CA TYR A 325 -2.93 -28.00 -4.95
C TYR A 325 -3.87 -28.45 -3.83
N LYS A 326 -3.40 -28.44 -2.59
CA LYS A 326 -4.21 -28.80 -1.41
C LYS A 326 -5.43 -27.89 -1.25
N HIS A 327 -5.23 -26.58 -1.41
CA HIS A 327 -6.29 -25.58 -1.31
C HIS A 327 -7.41 -25.84 -2.34
N LEU A 328 -7.06 -26.13 -3.58
CA LEU A 328 -8.03 -26.40 -4.64
C LEU A 328 -8.53 -27.85 -4.68
N GLY A 329 -8.14 -28.70 -3.73
CA GLY A 329 -8.51 -30.11 -3.69
C GLY A 329 -7.97 -30.92 -4.89
N LYS A 330 -6.86 -30.46 -5.48
CA LYS A 330 -6.24 -31.10 -6.64
C LYS A 330 -5.01 -31.90 -6.24
N ILE A 331 -4.71 -32.98 -7.01
CA ILE A 331 -3.54 -33.81 -6.80
C ILE A 331 -2.44 -33.36 -7.77
N LYS A 332 -1.25 -33.12 -7.25
CA LYS A 332 -0.07 -32.87 -8.09
C LYS A 332 0.26 -34.16 -8.87
N THR A 333 -0.07 -34.22 -10.14
CA THR A 333 0.35 -35.33 -10.99
C THR A 333 1.86 -35.22 -11.19
N ASN A 334 2.62 -36.06 -10.50
CA ASN A 334 4.04 -36.23 -10.76
C ASN A 334 4.17 -36.86 -12.20
N ILE A 335 4.30 -35.99 -13.18
CA ILE A 335 4.82 -36.43 -14.47
C ILE A 335 6.32 -36.66 -14.22
N GLN A 336 6.68 -37.85 -13.74
CA GLN A 336 8.04 -38.34 -13.90
C GLN A 336 8.32 -38.29 -15.41
N GLY A 337 9.21 -37.35 -15.78
CA GLY A 337 9.74 -37.33 -17.14
C GLY A 337 10.29 -38.71 -17.45
N GLY A 338 9.57 -39.44 -18.30
CA GLY A 338 10.12 -40.65 -18.90
C GLY A 338 11.41 -40.25 -19.61
N LEU A 339 12.49 -40.81 -19.17
CA LEU A 339 13.73 -40.89 -19.91
C LEU A 339 13.43 -41.60 -21.26
N PHE A 340 13.47 -40.84 -22.33
CA PHE A 340 13.87 -41.35 -23.65
C PHE A 340 14.75 -40.29 -24.29
#